data_17f4259486861647c1b2e84c6b0a4c9c
#
_entry.id   17f4259486861647c1b2e84c6b0a4c9c
#
_cell.length_a   1.000
_cell.length_b   1.000
_cell.length_c   1.000
_cell.angle_alpha   90.00
_cell.angle_beta   90.00
_cell.angle_gamma   90.00
#
_symmetry.space_group_name_H-M   'P 1'
#
loop_
_entity.id
_entity.type
_entity.pdbx_description
1 polymer ?
#
loop_
_entity_poly.entity_id
_entity_poly.type
_entity_poly.pdbx_seq_one_letter_code
_entity_poly.pdbx_strand_id
1 'polypeptide(L)'
;MKKRVLCAAIASMMVLSMAACSSGSTAATTAETKASEAETTTVAASSEKAEDATAAGTEGGTLIVGFDQDFPPMGFLGDNGEYTGFDLELAQEVAKRLGLEYKAQPIAWDAKDMELESGNIDCIWNGFTMTGREDDYTWTKPYMANTQVFVVRNDSGIEGKDGLAGKVVECQADSSAEAALKEDPDLTSTFGQLLTTADYNTAFMDLEQGSVDAIAMDVIVAGYQIKQRNADFTILDDSLSAEEYGVGFKKGNTELRDKVQAALEDMAKDGTMKEISEKWFGEDVTTIGK
;
A
#
# COMPACT_ATOMS: atom_id res chain seq x y z
N MET A 1 -22.34 37.52 48.03
CA MET A 1 -21.26 37.63 49.04
C MET A 1 -19.92 37.40 48.37
N LYS A 2 -19.07 38.41 48.52
CA LYS A 2 -17.73 38.48 47.96
C LYS A 2 -16.80 37.51 48.72
N LYS A 3 -15.84 36.86 48.03
CA LYS A 3 -14.47 36.70 48.52
C LYS A 3 -13.52 36.43 47.34
N ARG A 4 -12.65 37.39 47.09
CA ARG A 4 -11.42 37.36 46.32
C ARG A 4 -10.29 36.89 47.23
N VAL A 5 -9.33 36.12 46.72
CA VAL A 5 -7.91 36.05 47.15
C VAL A 5 -7.17 35.49 45.93
N LEU A 6 -6.37 36.14 45.18
CA LEU A 6 -5.14 36.93 45.23
C LEU A 6 -3.86 36.05 45.32
N CYS A 7 -3.06 36.10 44.25
CA CYS A 7 -1.61 36.11 44.07
C CYS A 7 -0.72 35.00 44.66
N ALA A 8 0.12 34.40 43.80
CA ALA A 8 1.56 34.70 43.91
C ALA A 8 2.31 34.19 42.63
N ALA A 9 2.97 35.11 41.98
CA ALA A 9 4.00 34.89 40.98
C ALA A 9 5.34 34.61 41.70
N ILE A 10 6.12 33.66 41.17
CA ILE A 10 7.55 33.58 41.46
C ILE A 10 8.28 33.44 40.11
N ALA A 11 8.92 34.55 39.78
CA ALA A 11 9.99 34.63 38.80
C ALA A 11 11.31 34.27 39.45
N SER A 12 12.15 33.51 38.86
CA SER A 12 13.57 33.45 39.17
C SER A 12 14.39 33.33 37.89
N MET A 13 15.19 34.32 37.74
CA MET A 13 16.19 34.61 36.73
C MET A 13 17.52 33.90 36.99
N MET A 14 18.33 33.90 35.92
CA MET A 14 19.82 33.90 35.88
C MET A 14 20.48 32.50 35.85
N VAL A 15 21.52 32.26 35.06
CA VAL A 15 22.70 33.06 34.68
C VAL A 15 23.32 32.57 33.36
N LEU A 16 23.71 33.51 32.53
CA LEU A 16 24.66 33.41 31.41
C LEU A 16 26.06 32.97 31.89
N SER A 17 26.76 32.17 31.09
CA SER A 17 28.21 32.26 30.99
C SER A 17 28.70 31.96 29.58
N MET A 18 29.13 33.02 28.94
CA MET A 18 30.03 33.02 27.79
C MET A 18 31.46 32.77 28.24
N ALA A 19 32.22 32.01 27.49
CA ALA A 19 33.66 32.21 27.41
C ALA A 19 34.12 31.88 25.99
N ALA A 20 34.73 32.87 25.39
CA ALA A 20 35.30 32.90 24.04
C ALA A 20 36.82 32.74 24.08
N CYS A 21 37.40 32.61 22.89
CA CYS A 21 38.82 32.79 22.51
C CYS A 21 39.71 31.55 22.67
N SER A 22 40.60 31.19 21.75
CA SER A 22 41.38 32.01 20.80
C SER A 22 42.15 31.10 19.82
N SER A 23 42.30 31.58 18.62
CA SER A 23 43.25 31.33 17.56
C SER A 23 44.65 30.81 17.93
N GLY A 24 45.21 29.96 17.03
CA GLY A 24 46.63 29.60 17.01
C GLY A 24 47.05 28.76 15.79
N SER A 25 47.75 29.39 14.90
CA SER A 25 48.30 29.05 13.58
C SER A 25 49.53 28.16 13.62
N THR A 26 49.72 27.42 12.51
CA THR A 26 50.97 26.93 11.86
C THR A 26 51.94 25.99 12.61
N ALA A 27 52.23 24.86 11.98
CA ALA A 27 53.49 24.58 11.30
C ALA A 27 53.55 23.15 10.74
N ALA A 28 54.00 23.04 9.53
CA ALA A 28 54.36 21.80 8.83
C ALA A 28 55.65 21.21 9.47
N THR A 29 55.72 19.86 9.46
CA THR A 29 57.00 19.15 9.47
C THR A 29 56.86 17.83 8.72
N THR A 30 57.60 17.73 7.69
CA THR A 30 57.95 16.55 6.84
C THR A 30 58.83 15.58 7.63
N ALA A 31 58.58 14.29 7.53
CA ALA A 31 59.58 13.21 7.61
C ALA A 31 58.97 11.91 7.13
N GLU A 32 59.37 11.52 6.04
CA GLU A 32 60.07 10.37 5.41
C GLU A 32 59.76 8.96 5.99
N THR A 33 59.27 8.14 5.06
CA THR A 33 59.70 6.82 4.60
C THR A 33 59.94 5.69 5.61
N LYS A 34 59.11 4.65 5.50
CA LYS A 34 59.63 3.29 5.37
C LYS A 34 58.65 2.38 4.65
N ALA A 35 59.05 1.88 3.53
CA ALA A 35 58.40 0.80 2.76
C ALA A 35 58.45 -0.51 3.57
N SER A 36 57.36 -1.26 3.51
CA SER A 36 57.36 -2.69 3.77
C SER A 36 56.49 -3.36 2.70
N GLU A 37 57.12 -4.15 1.87
CA GLU A 37 56.52 -5.07 0.94
C GLU A 37 55.64 -6.07 1.70
N ALA A 38 54.43 -6.32 1.22
CA ALA A 38 53.72 -7.57 1.43
C ALA A 38 52.74 -7.83 0.29
N GLU A 39 53.09 -8.77 -0.51
CA GLU A 39 52.36 -9.76 -1.26
C GLU A 39 50.99 -9.37 -1.88
N THR A 40 51.07 -9.29 -3.20
CA THR A 40 49.96 -9.32 -4.15
C THR A 40 49.33 -10.71 -4.14
N THR A 41 48.15 -10.84 -3.48
CA THR A 41 47.29 -11.99 -3.73
C THR A 41 46.24 -11.56 -4.76
N THR A 42 46.45 -12.00 -5.97
CA THR A 42 45.51 -11.88 -7.09
C THR A 42 44.34 -12.78 -6.80
N VAL A 43 43.19 -12.20 -6.41
CA VAL A 43 41.91 -12.90 -6.43
C VAL A 43 41.30 -12.64 -7.79
N ALA A 44 41.24 -13.68 -8.59
CA ALA A 44 40.56 -13.68 -9.87
C ALA A 44 39.09 -13.35 -9.66
N ALA A 45 38.63 -12.24 -10.20
CA ALA A 45 37.23 -11.96 -10.36
C ALA A 45 36.64 -12.92 -11.41
N SER A 46 35.94 -13.94 -10.96
CA SER A 46 35.05 -14.69 -11.83
C SER A 46 33.88 -13.79 -12.14
N SER A 47 33.84 -13.29 -13.38
CA SER A 47 32.62 -12.71 -13.93
C SER A 47 31.60 -13.85 -14.10
N GLU A 48 30.75 -14.05 -13.12
CA GLU A 48 29.50 -14.78 -13.35
C GLU A 48 28.59 -13.89 -14.20
N LYS A 49 28.43 -14.38 -15.42
CA LYS A 49 27.46 -13.92 -16.41
C LYS A 49 26.09 -13.97 -15.76
N ALA A 50 25.43 -12.82 -15.67
CA ALA A 50 24.01 -12.78 -15.36
C ALA A 50 23.30 -13.59 -16.45
N GLU A 51 22.88 -14.77 -16.10
CA GLU A 51 21.95 -15.55 -16.91
C GLU A 51 20.59 -14.89 -16.79
N ASP A 52 20.08 -14.55 -17.94
CA ASP A 52 18.70 -14.14 -18.21
C ASP A 52 17.75 -15.03 -17.42
N ALA A 53 17.13 -14.47 -16.37
CA ALA A 53 16.11 -15.16 -15.59
C ALA A 53 14.82 -15.17 -16.41
N THR A 54 14.76 -16.05 -17.42
CA THR A 54 13.51 -16.52 -17.96
C THR A 54 12.80 -17.25 -16.83
N ALA A 55 11.72 -16.65 -16.30
CA ALA A 55 10.83 -17.25 -15.33
C ALA A 55 10.19 -18.50 -15.96
N ALA A 56 10.85 -19.63 -15.80
CA ALA A 56 10.31 -20.92 -16.12
C ALA A 56 9.51 -21.40 -14.91
N GLY A 57 8.19 -21.40 -15.00
CA GLY A 57 7.33 -22.13 -14.09
C GLY A 57 7.68 -23.62 -14.13
N THR A 58 8.55 -24.03 -13.19
CA THR A 58 8.89 -25.45 -12.97
C THR A 58 8.12 -25.95 -11.76
N GLU A 59 7.69 -27.23 -11.81
CA GLU A 59 7.21 -27.94 -10.62
C GLU A 59 8.21 -27.74 -9.46
N GLY A 60 7.74 -27.11 -8.35
CA GLY A 60 8.56 -26.84 -7.16
C GLY A 60 9.12 -25.42 -7.03
N GLY A 61 8.65 -24.44 -7.82
CA GLY A 61 8.95 -23.00 -7.62
C GLY A 61 8.12 -22.35 -6.52
N THR A 62 8.35 -21.05 -6.27
CA THR A 62 7.59 -20.25 -5.31
C THR A 62 6.73 -19.23 -6.08
N LEU A 63 5.49 -19.00 -5.64
CA LEU A 63 4.68 -17.87 -6.04
C LEU A 63 4.82 -16.77 -4.98
N ILE A 64 5.49 -15.69 -5.32
CA ILE A 64 5.72 -14.54 -4.44
C ILE A 64 4.69 -13.46 -4.77
N VAL A 65 3.76 -13.24 -3.86
CA VAL A 65 2.64 -12.30 -4.01
C VAL A 65 2.94 -11.00 -3.29
N GLY A 66 3.06 -9.91 -4.05
CA GLY A 66 3.21 -8.55 -3.52
C GLY A 66 1.88 -7.96 -3.09
N PHE A 67 1.83 -7.39 -1.90
CA PHE A 67 0.62 -6.80 -1.33
C PHE A 67 0.94 -5.71 -0.30
N ASP A 68 0.02 -4.77 -0.11
CA ASP A 68 0.02 -3.81 0.99
C ASP A 68 -0.57 -4.49 2.24
N GLN A 69 0.23 -4.57 3.32
CA GLN A 69 -0.20 -5.21 4.57
C GLN A 69 -1.19 -4.40 5.41
N ASP A 70 -1.52 -3.19 4.98
CA ASP A 70 -2.44 -2.26 5.63
C ASP A 70 -3.74 -2.07 4.82
N PHE A 71 -4.13 -3.09 4.01
CA PHE A 71 -5.28 -3.05 3.10
C PHE A 71 -6.31 -4.16 3.36
N PRO A 72 -6.86 -4.26 4.60
CA PRO A 72 -7.90 -5.25 4.91
C PRO A 72 -9.24 -4.90 4.21
N PRO A 73 -10.02 -5.89 3.77
CA PRO A 73 -9.86 -7.32 4.00
C PRO A 73 -9.08 -8.06 2.90
N MET A 74 -8.47 -7.35 1.94
CA MET A 74 -7.81 -7.96 0.78
C MET A 74 -6.49 -8.62 1.17
N GLY A 75 -5.59 -7.88 1.84
CA GLY A 75 -4.32 -8.38 2.38
C GLY A 75 -3.89 -7.55 3.58
N PHE A 76 -3.58 -8.19 4.70
CA PHE A 76 -3.18 -7.45 5.90
C PHE A 76 -2.46 -8.33 6.93
N LEU A 77 -1.84 -7.68 7.92
CA LEU A 77 -1.27 -8.37 9.08
C LEU A 77 -2.39 -8.65 10.09
N GLY A 78 -2.70 -9.92 10.32
CA GLY A 78 -3.71 -10.35 11.28
C GLY A 78 -3.25 -10.21 12.74
N ASP A 79 -4.18 -10.31 13.68
CA ASP A 79 -3.92 -10.20 15.13
C ASP A 79 -2.94 -11.26 15.67
N ASN A 80 -2.81 -12.39 14.96
CA ASN A 80 -1.87 -13.46 15.27
C ASN A 80 -0.44 -13.20 14.75
N GLY A 81 -0.22 -12.07 14.08
CA GLY A 81 1.05 -11.71 13.46
C GLY A 81 1.35 -12.42 12.14
N GLU A 82 0.36 -13.08 11.54
CA GLU A 82 0.46 -13.71 10.22
C GLU A 82 -0.28 -12.88 9.16
N TYR A 83 0.19 -12.93 7.93
CA TYR A 83 -0.49 -12.29 6.82
C TYR A 83 -1.74 -13.07 6.42
N THR A 84 -2.84 -12.35 6.25
CA THR A 84 -4.16 -12.90 5.94
C THR A 84 -4.94 -11.94 5.04
N GLY A 85 -6.06 -12.39 4.50
CA GLY A 85 -6.94 -11.58 3.67
C GLY A 85 -7.57 -12.39 2.54
N PHE A 86 -8.59 -11.83 1.95
CA PHE A 86 -9.32 -12.48 0.85
C PHE A 86 -8.40 -12.84 -0.32
N ASP A 87 -7.62 -11.88 -0.78
CA ASP A 87 -6.71 -12.07 -1.91
C ASP A 87 -5.57 -13.02 -1.58
N LEU A 88 -5.05 -12.94 -0.34
CA LEU A 88 -3.98 -13.84 0.09
C LEU A 88 -4.46 -15.29 0.22
N GLU A 89 -5.72 -15.52 0.62
CA GLU A 89 -6.29 -16.87 0.64
C GLU A 89 -6.53 -17.41 -0.78
N LEU A 90 -7.00 -16.57 -1.71
CA LEU A 90 -7.10 -16.95 -3.12
C LEU A 90 -5.72 -17.32 -3.69
N ALA A 91 -4.71 -16.50 -3.43
CA ALA A 91 -3.34 -16.71 -3.90
C ALA A 91 -2.72 -17.98 -3.32
N GLN A 92 -2.96 -18.25 -2.04
CA GLN A 92 -2.49 -19.48 -1.37
C GLN A 92 -3.11 -20.73 -1.99
N GLU A 93 -4.42 -20.74 -2.25
CA GLU A 93 -5.07 -21.87 -2.90
C GLU A 93 -4.62 -22.03 -4.36
N VAL A 94 -4.41 -20.93 -5.09
CA VAL A 94 -3.83 -20.96 -6.43
C VAL A 94 -2.42 -21.59 -6.42
N ALA A 95 -1.54 -21.13 -5.53
CA ALA A 95 -0.18 -21.70 -5.41
C ALA A 95 -0.23 -23.22 -5.14
N LYS A 96 -1.09 -23.63 -4.21
CA LYS A 96 -1.31 -25.05 -3.89
C LYS A 96 -1.78 -25.88 -5.11
N ARG A 97 -2.72 -25.36 -5.92
CA ARG A 97 -3.19 -26.02 -7.15
C ARG A 97 -2.10 -26.13 -8.22
N LEU A 98 -1.22 -25.14 -8.27
CA LEU A 98 -0.09 -25.12 -9.20
C LEU A 98 1.12 -25.93 -8.71
N GLY A 99 1.09 -26.49 -7.48
CA GLY A 99 2.23 -27.19 -6.87
C GLY A 99 3.40 -26.28 -6.54
N LEU A 100 3.13 -24.98 -6.30
CA LEU A 100 4.12 -23.96 -5.93
C LEU A 100 4.12 -23.74 -4.42
N GLU A 101 5.26 -23.34 -3.86
CA GLU A 101 5.29 -22.72 -2.55
C GLU A 101 4.64 -21.34 -2.61
N TYR A 102 3.90 -20.98 -1.55
CA TYR A 102 3.29 -19.65 -1.44
C TYR A 102 4.13 -18.75 -0.54
N LYS A 103 4.37 -17.54 -0.98
CA LYS A 103 5.01 -16.50 -0.17
C LYS A 103 4.24 -15.18 -0.30
N ALA A 104 3.67 -14.69 0.82
CA ALA A 104 3.18 -13.32 0.91
C ALA A 104 4.37 -12.39 1.15
N GLN A 105 4.54 -11.37 0.29
CA GLN A 105 5.60 -10.38 0.38
C GLN A 105 4.98 -9.00 0.58
N PRO A 106 5.02 -8.42 1.81
CA PRO A 106 4.54 -7.06 2.02
C PRO A 106 5.46 -6.07 1.29
N ILE A 107 4.85 -5.09 0.66
CA ILE A 107 5.53 -4.02 -0.08
C ILE A 107 4.95 -2.66 0.31
N ALA A 108 5.72 -1.60 0.14
CA ALA A 108 5.17 -0.25 0.09
C ALA A 108 4.39 -0.08 -1.22
N TRP A 109 3.16 0.44 -1.13
CA TRP A 109 2.28 0.46 -2.30
C TRP A 109 2.83 1.29 -3.48
N ASP A 110 3.45 2.40 -3.19
CA ASP A 110 4.12 3.27 -4.16
C ASP A 110 5.40 2.65 -4.79
N ALA A 111 5.89 1.54 -4.22
CA ALA A 111 7.03 0.79 -4.76
C ALA A 111 6.64 -0.45 -5.58
N LYS A 112 5.33 -0.75 -5.75
CA LYS A 112 4.82 -1.98 -6.38
C LYS A 112 5.41 -2.28 -7.75
N ASP A 113 5.57 -1.25 -8.57
CA ASP A 113 6.10 -1.41 -9.93
C ASP A 113 7.58 -1.79 -9.91
N MET A 114 8.35 -1.16 -9.03
CA MET A 114 9.78 -1.47 -8.87
C MET A 114 9.97 -2.90 -8.33
N GLU A 115 9.16 -3.32 -7.37
CA GLU A 115 9.21 -4.68 -6.81
C GLU A 115 8.87 -5.74 -7.86
N LEU A 116 7.86 -5.47 -8.70
CA LEU A 116 7.45 -6.36 -9.79
C LEU A 116 8.50 -6.38 -10.92
N GLU A 117 9.01 -5.22 -11.34
CA GLU A 117 9.99 -5.12 -12.41
C GLU A 117 11.34 -5.74 -12.05
N SER A 118 11.76 -5.64 -10.80
CA SER A 118 13.00 -6.25 -10.29
C SER A 118 12.87 -7.77 -10.06
N GLY A 119 11.65 -8.32 -10.07
CA GLY A 119 11.39 -9.74 -9.80
C GLY A 119 11.46 -10.11 -8.32
N ASN A 120 11.34 -9.14 -7.41
CA ASN A 120 11.21 -9.40 -5.97
C ASN A 120 9.84 -10.02 -5.64
N ILE A 121 8.84 -9.75 -6.48
CA ILE A 121 7.50 -10.35 -6.47
C ILE A 121 7.16 -10.86 -7.87
N ASP A 122 6.33 -11.89 -7.95
CA ASP A 122 5.87 -12.48 -9.21
C ASP A 122 4.60 -11.83 -9.74
N CYS A 123 3.77 -11.32 -8.82
CA CYS A 123 2.54 -10.62 -9.14
C CYS A 123 2.15 -9.65 -8.02
N ILE A 124 1.30 -8.68 -8.34
CA ILE A 124 0.59 -7.81 -7.41
C ILE A 124 -0.83 -8.36 -7.27
N TRP A 125 -1.22 -8.69 -6.02
CA TRP A 125 -2.55 -9.23 -5.74
C TRP A 125 -3.07 -8.66 -4.43
N ASN A 126 -3.84 -7.56 -4.52
CA ASN A 126 -4.25 -6.79 -3.34
C ASN A 126 -5.38 -5.81 -3.65
N GLY A 127 -6.54 -6.31 -4.14
CA GLY A 127 -7.55 -5.40 -4.65
C GLY A 127 -6.98 -4.50 -5.76
N PHE A 128 -6.19 -5.10 -6.65
CA PHE A 128 -5.42 -4.32 -7.61
C PHE A 128 -6.27 -3.94 -8.81
N THR A 129 -6.57 -2.63 -8.91
CA THR A 129 -7.41 -2.07 -9.95
C THR A 129 -6.76 -2.17 -11.32
N MET A 130 -7.48 -2.80 -12.25
CA MET A 130 -7.09 -2.91 -13.65
C MET A 130 -7.44 -1.63 -14.43
N THR A 131 -8.58 -1.03 -14.09
CA THR A 131 -9.12 0.13 -14.79
C THR A 131 -8.11 1.29 -14.83
N GLY A 132 -7.80 1.76 -16.03
CA GLY A 132 -6.79 2.80 -16.28
C GLY A 132 -5.34 2.29 -16.29
N ARG A 133 -5.09 0.98 -16.07
CA ARG A 133 -3.75 0.36 -16.06
C ARG A 133 -3.66 -0.86 -16.99
N GLU A 134 -4.62 -1.02 -17.91
CA GLU A 134 -4.74 -2.20 -18.77
C GLU A 134 -3.48 -2.45 -19.62
N ASP A 135 -2.82 -1.37 -19.99
CA ASP A 135 -1.62 -1.41 -20.83
C ASP A 135 -0.30 -1.55 -20.04
N ASP A 136 -0.31 -1.39 -18.73
CA ASP A 136 0.91 -1.33 -17.93
C ASP A 136 1.36 -2.73 -17.47
N TYR A 137 0.41 -3.65 -17.30
CA TYR A 137 0.66 -5.00 -16.78
C TYR A 137 0.16 -6.09 -17.72
N THR A 138 0.46 -7.33 -17.38
CA THR A 138 -0.21 -8.51 -17.92
C THR A 138 -1.21 -8.98 -16.87
N TRP A 139 -2.51 -8.84 -17.16
CA TRP A 139 -3.60 -9.06 -16.22
C TRP A 139 -4.26 -10.42 -16.35
N THR A 140 -4.78 -10.96 -15.24
CA THR A 140 -5.87 -11.95 -15.28
C THR A 140 -7.15 -11.30 -15.82
N LYS A 141 -8.20 -12.10 -16.04
CA LYS A 141 -9.56 -11.57 -16.09
C LYS A 141 -9.91 -10.96 -14.73
N PRO A 142 -10.81 -9.97 -14.66
CA PRO A 142 -11.23 -9.42 -13.40
C PRO A 142 -11.88 -10.50 -12.51
N TYR A 143 -11.54 -10.51 -11.23
CA TYR A 143 -12.10 -11.44 -10.27
C TYR A 143 -13.13 -10.80 -9.33
N MET A 144 -13.20 -9.48 -9.29
CA MET A 144 -14.10 -8.73 -8.42
C MET A 144 -14.34 -7.32 -8.99
N ALA A 145 -15.57 -6.80 -8.81
CA ALA A 145 -15.89 -5.40 -9.08
C ALA A 145 -15.67 -4.57 -7.82
N ASN A 146 -15.27 -3.32 -8.00
CA ASN A 146 -15.11 -2.34 -6.91
C ASN A 146 -15.59 -0.94 -7.35
N THR A 147 -15.61 -0.03 -6.40
CA THR A 147 -15.96 1.38 -6.62
C THR A 147 -15.11 2.24 -5.70
N GLN A 148 -14.54 3.31 -6.23
CA GLN A 148 -13.90 4.34 -5.42
C GLN A 148 -14.98 5.26 -4.84
N VAL A 149 -14.89 5.54 -3.55
CA VAL A 149 -15.87 6.31 -2.76
C VAL A 149 -15.18 7.32 -1.87
N PHE A 150 -15.98 8.18 -1.22
CA PHE A 150 -15.51 9.04 -0.15
C PHE A 150 -16.04 8.57 1.20
N VAL A 151 -15.17 8.56 2.20
CA VAL A 151 -15.51 8.29 3.61
C VAL A 151 -15.37 9.58 4.38
N VAL A 152 -16.38 9.90 5.19
CA VAL A 152 -16.43 11.12 6.01
C VAL A 152 -16.86 10.78 7.43
N ARG A 153 -16.63 11.66 8.40
CA ARG A 153 -17.21 11.53 9.74
C ARG A 153 -18.71 11.79 9.70
N ASN A 154 -19.49 11.05 10.50
CA ASN A 154 -20.94 11.21 10.59
C ASN A 154 -21.37 12.63 11.00
N ASP A 155 -20.53 13.33 11.79
CA ASP A 155 -20.80 14.68 12.26
C ASP A 155 -20.23 15.79 11.36
N SER A 156 -19.66 15.43 10.20
CA SER A 156 -19.01 16.38 9.29
C SER A 156 -19.97 17.34 8.57
N GLY A 157 -21.25 16.93 8.44
CA GLY A 157 -22.24 17.65 7.62
C GLY A 157 -21.97 17.54 6.11
N ILE A 158 -21.08 16.66 5.66
CA ILE A 158 -20.82 16.38 4.25
C ILE A 158 -21.77 15.27 3.81
N GLU A 159 -22.67 15.57 2.88
CA GLU A 159 -23.70 14.63 2.42
C GLU A 159 -23.44 14.11 0.99
N GLY A 160 -22.49 14.69 0.26
CA GLY A 160 -22.13 14.33 -1.12
C GLY A 160 -20.89 15.05 -1.60
N LYS A 161 -20.49 14.80 -2.86
CA LYS A 161 -19.27 15.38 -3.46
C LYS A 161 -19.25 16.92 -3.41
N ASP A 162 -20.39 17.58 -3.57
CA ASP A 162 -20.48 19.04 -3.50
C ASP A 162 -20.05 19.58 -2.13
N GLY A 163 -20.26 18.79 -1.07
CA GLY A 163 -19.87 19.11 0.30
C GLY A 163 -18.35 19.07 0.54
N LEU A 164 -17.57 18.54 -0.42
CA LEU A 164 -16.11 18.47 -0.35
C LEU A 164 -15.43 19.78 -0.75
N ALA A 165 -16.17 20.77 -1.26
CA ALA A 165 -15.62 22.06 -1.60
C ALA A 165 -14.99 22.75 -0.39
N GLY A 166 -13.73 23.16 -0.52
CA GLY A 166 -12.93 23.78 0.55
C GLY A 166 -12.45 22.80 1.64
N LYS A 167 -12.70 21.50 1.49
CA LYS A 167 -12.33 20.45 2.45
C LYS A 167 -10.94 19.87 2.18
N VAL A 168 -10.35 19.28 3.20
CA VAL A 168 -9.12 18.52 3.08
C VAL A 168 -9.49 17.07 2.78
N VAL A 169 -9.13 16.59 1.60
CA VAL A 169 -9.36 15.22 1.13
C VAL A 169 -8.03 14.48 1.10
N GLU A 170 -8.01 13.23 1.53
CA GLU A 170 -6.83 12.39 1.53
C GLU A 170 -7.08 11.07 0.78
N CYS A 171 -6.03 10.52 0.16
CA CYS A 171 -6.03 9.19 -0.42
C CYS A 171 -4.66 8.55 -0.26
N GLN A 172 -4.56 7.25 -0.50
CA GLN A 172 -3.25 6.60 -0.55
C GLN A 172 -2.48 7.02 -1.81
N ALA A 173 -1.18 7.25 -1.65
CA ALA A 173 -0.29 7.57 -2.75
C ALA A 173 -0.26 6.43 -3.79
N ASP A 174 -0.30 6.80 -5.07
CA ASP A 174 -0.25 5.87 -6.21
C ASP A 174 -1.38 4.82 -6.23
N SER A 175 -2.51 5.13 -5.56
CA SER A 175 -3.74 4.34 -5.57
C SER A 175 -4.62 4.64 -6.79
N SER A 176 -5.65 3.80 -7.01
CA SER A 176 -6.70 4.08 -8.01
C SER A 176 -7.56 5.29 -7.62
N ALA A 177 -7.75 5.53 -6.31
CA ALA A 177 -8.42 6.74 -5.83
C ALA A 177 -7.65 8.00 -6.24
N GLU A 178 -6.33 8.03 -6.06
CA GLU A 178 -5.48 9.15 -6.48
C GLU A 178 -5.55 9.36 -8.00
N ALA A 179 -5.51 8.26 -8.77
CA ALA A 179 -5.63 8.32 -10.24
C ALA A 179 -6.98 8.90 -10.67
N ALA A 180 -8.09 8.40 -10.13
CA ALA A 180 -9.43 8.89 -10.41
C ALA A 180 -9.62 10.36 -10.02
N LEU A 181 -9.04 10.79 -8.90
CA LEU A 181 -9.05 12.20 -8.50
C LEU A 181 -8.25 13.09 -9.46
N LYS A 182 -7.13 12.60 -9.99
CA LYS A 182 -6.34 13.33 -11.01
C LYS A 182 -7.09 13.46 -12.34
N GLU A 183 -7.96 12.51 -12.67
CA GLU A 183 -8.79 12.52 -13.88
C GLU A 183 -10.03 13.41 -13.76
N ASP A 184 -10.40 13.84 -12.54
CA ASP A 184 -11.51 14.76 -12.27
C ASP A 184 -11.01 16.12 -11.71
N PRO A 185 -10.36 16.96 -12.56
CA PRO A 185 -9.86 18.25 -12.11
C PRO A 185 -10.97 19.23 -11.74
N ASP A 186 -12.18 19.05 -12.25
CA ASP A 186 -13.31 19.91 -11.91
C ASP A 186 -13.71 19.68 -10.44
N LEU A 187 -13.72 18.45 -9.97
CA LEU A 187 -13.95 18.12 -8.58
C LEU A 187 -12.75 18.52 -7.70
N THR A 188 -11.55 18.08 -8.04
CA THR A 188 -10.37 18.26 -7.19
C THR A 188 -9.98 19.72 -7.02
N SER A 189 -10.24 20.58 -8.01
CA SER A 189 -9.99 22.04 -7.89
C SER A 189 -10.90 22.72 -6.87
N THR A 190 -12.01 22.08 -6.45
CA THR A 190 -12.90 22.62 -5.41
C THR A 190 -12.37 22.33 -4.00
N PHE A 191 -11.51 21.34 -3.82
CA PHE A 191 -10.96 20.97 -2.51
C PHE A 191 -10.12 22.09 -1.91
N GLY A 192 -10.12 22.20 -0.61
CA GLY A 192 -9.20 23.06 0.10
C GLY A 192 -7.77 22.54 -0.02
N GLN A 193 -7.61 21.21 0.07
CA GLN A 193 -6.35 20.50 -0.13
C GLN A 193 -6.61 19.05 -0.50
N LEU A 194 -5.78 18.49 -1.38
CA LEU A 194 -5.67 17.05 -1.62
C LEU A 194 -4.34 16.58 -1.03
N LEU A 195 -4.40 15.61 -0.12
CA LEU A 195 -3.25 15.00 0.52
C LEU A 195 -3.09 13.55 0.09
N THR A 196 -1.87 13.04 0.17
CA THR A 196 -1.58 11.62 0.00
C THR A 196 -0.85 11.08 1.22
N THR A 197 -1.21 9.86 1.61
CA THR A 197 -0.56 9.10 2.69
C THR A 197 -0.03 7.77 2.19
N ALA A 198 0.80 7.09 2.99
CA ALA A 198 1.37 5.81 2.60
C ALA A 198 0.34 4.66 2.64
N ASP A 199 -0.59 4.70 3.58
CA ASP A 199 -1.57 3.65 3.84
C ASP A 199 -2.90 4.18 4.37
N TYR A 200 -3.97 3.38 4.25
CA TYR A 200 -5.30 3.78 4.70
C TYR A 200 -5.50 3.69 6.22
N ASN A 201 -4.67 2.96 6.97
CA ASN A 201 -4.73 2.99 8.43
C ASN A 201 -4.37 4.39 8.95
N THR A 202 -3.35 5.02 8.34
CA THR A 202 -2.97 6.41 8.61
C THR A 202 -4.08 7.37 8.20
N ALA A 203 -4.66 7.23 6.99
CA ALA A 203 -5.76 8.07 6.54
C ALA A 203 -6.97 8.02 7.49
N PHE A 204 -7.34 6.83 7.98
CA PHE A 204 -8.43 6.69 8.95
C PHE A 204 -8.12 7.35 10.30
N MET A 205 -6.85 7.31 10.76
CA MET A 205 -6.45 8.04 11.96
C MET A 205 -6.56 9.56 11.76
N ASP A 206 -6.16 10.06 10.60
CA ASP A 206 -6.25 11.48 10.27
C ASP A 206 -7.71 11.94 10.16
N LEU A 207 -8.60 11.13 9.58
CA LEU A 207 -10.04 11.39 9.56
C LEU A 207 -10.64 11.39 10.96
N GLU A 208 -10.25 10.44 11.81
CA GLU A 208 -10.75 10.32 13.19
C GLU A 208 -10.32 11.51 14.05
N GLN A 209 -9.09 11.98 13.88
CA GLN A 209 -8.55 13.15 14.59
C GLN A 209 -9.05 14.49 14.01
N GLY A 210 -9.66 14.47 12.83
CA GLY A 210 -10.12 15.66 12.12
C GLY A 210 -9.01 16.45 11.42
N SER A 211 -7.85 15.82 11.18
CA SER A 211 -6.76 16.39 10.36
C SER A 211 -7.19 16.49 8.90
N VAL A 212 -8.03 15.57 8.45
CA VAL A 212 -8.68 15.57 7.14
C VAL A 212 -10.21 15.51 7.30
N ASP A 213 -10.93 15.92 6.27
CA ASP A 213 -12.39 15.94 6.25
C ASP A 213 -12.99 14.71 5.57
N ALA A 214 -12.27 14.14 4.59
CA ALA A 214 -12.69 12.98 3.82
C ALA A 214 -11.50 12.14 3.36
N ILE A 215 -11.75 10.82 3.17
CA ILE A 215 -10.81 9.88 2.53
C ILE A 215 -11.43 9.41 1.21
N ALA A 216 -10.68 9.43 0.11
CA ALA A 216 -11.05 8.75 -1.14
C ALA A 216 -10.40 7.36 -1.16
N MET A 217 -11.21 6.30 -1.34
CA MET A 217 -10.75 4.93 -1.21
C MET A 217 -11.74 3.89 -1.77
N ASP A 218 -11.33 2.65 -1.76
CA ASP A 218 -12.10 1.48 -2.17
C ASP A 218 -13.28 1.21 -1.23
N VAL A 219 -14.48 1.04 -1.78
CA VAL A 219 -15.71 0.82 -0.99
C VAL A 219 -15.62 -0.44 -0.13
N ILE A 220 -15.00 -1.50 -0.65
CA ILE A 220 -14.84 -2.77 0.07
C ILE A 220 -13.95 -2.60 1.30
N VAL A 221 -12.84 -1.89 1.16
CA VAL A 221 -11.92 -1.58 2.26
C VAL A 221 -12.57 -0.62 3.24
N ALA A 222 -13.25 0.43 2.75
CA ALA A 222 -14.00 1.37 3.58
C ALA A 222 -15.01 0.67 4.48
N GLY A 223 -15.88 -0.18 3.89
CA GLY A 223 -16.92 -0.90 4.65
C GLY A 223 -16.33 -1.83 5.71
N TYR A 224 -15.25 -2.54 5.39
CA TYR A 224 -14.55 -3.39 6.34
C TYR A 224 -13.93 -2.58 7.50
N GLN A 225 -13.17 -1.53 7.18
CA GLN A 225 -12.48 -0.69 8.16
C GLN A 225 -13.48 0.01 9.12
N ILE A 226 -14.56 0.58 8.60
CA ILE A 226 -15.60 1.22 9.41
C ILE A 226 -16.19 0.23 10.40
N LYS A 227 -16.52 -0.98 9.94
CA LYS A 227 -17.08 -2.03 10.78
C LYS A 227 -16.09 -2.50 11.86
N GLN A 228 -14.83 -2.74 11.51
CA GLN A 228 -13.81 -3.23 12.45
C GLN A 228 -13.46 -2.19 13.51
N ARG A 229 -13.37 -0.93 13.12
CA ARG A 229 -13.08 0.19 14.04
C ARG A 229 -14.27 0.57 14.90
N ASN A 230 -15.48 0.10 14.55
CA ASN A 230 -16.74 0.58 15.13
C ASN A 230 -16.78 2.12 15.14
N ALA A 231 -16.36 2.72 14.03
CA ALA A 231 -16.16 4.15 13.90
C ALA A 231 -17.41 4.86 13.40
N ASP A 232 -17.59 6.10 13.83
CA ASP A 232 -18.69 6.97 13.41
C ASP A 232 -18.38 7.63 12.05
N PHE A 233 -18.24 6.80 11.02
CA PHE A 233 -17.96 7.21 9.65
C PHE A 233 -19.07 6.79 8.69
N THR A 234 -19.23 7.55 7.62
CA THR A 234 -20.18 7.30 6.54
C THR A 234 -19.46 7.24 5.21
N ILE A 235 -19.82 6.27 4.39
CA ILE A 235 -19.48 6.23 2.97
C ILE A 235 -20.51 7.10 2.25
N LEU A 236 -20.06 8.08 1.46
CA LEU A 236 -20.97 8.90 0.65
C LEU A 236 -21.59 8.06 -0.48
N ASP A 237 -22.85 8.34 -0.81
CA ASP A 237 -23.56 7.66 -1.90
C ASP A 237 -22.95 7.98 -3.29
N ASP A 238 -22.33 9.15 -3.43
CA ASP A 238 -21.67 9.56 -4.66
C ASP A 238 -20.35 8.80 -4.86
N SER A 239 -20.31 7.93 -5.87
CA SER A 239 -19.08 7.23 -6.25
C SER A 239 -18.11 8.13 -7.03
N LEU A 240 -16.81 7.91 -6.85
CA LEU A 240 -15.74 8.57 -7.61
C LEU A 240 -15.53 7.87 -8.96
N SER A 241 -15.34 6.54 -8.95
CA SER A 241 -15.19 5.71 -10.16
C SER A 241 -15.63 4.29 -9.90
N ALA A 242 -16.14 3.61 -10.93
CA ALA A 242 -16.34 2.16 -10.92
C ALA A 242 -15.12 1.47 -11.54
N GLU A 243 -14.72 0.34 -11.00
CA GLU A 243 -13.49 -0.34 -11.39
C GLU A 243 -13.55 -1.86 -11.20
N GLU A 244 -12.54 -2.55 -11.70
CA GLU A 244 -12.42 -4.00 -11.59
C GLU A 244 -11.04 -4.39 -11.04
N TYR A 245 -11.01 -5.38 -10.15
CA TYR A 245 -9.79 -5.95 -9.60
C TYR A 245 -9.31 -7.14 -10.41
N GLY A 246 -8.01 -7.17 -10.69
CA GLY A 246 -7.31 -8.28 -11.31
C GLY A 246 -5.99 -8.58 -10.60
N VAL A 247 -5.37 -9.69 -10.99
CA VAL A 247 -3.98 -9.99 -10.58
C VAL A 247 -3.06 -9.42 -11.64
N GLY A 248 -2.16 -8.53 -11.25
CA GLY A 248 -1.21 -7.86 -12.15
C GLY A 248 0.15 -8.55 -12.15
N PHE A 249 0.63 -8.89 -13.34
CA PHE A 249 1.96 -9.48 -13.58
C PHE A 249 2.82 -8.50 -14.36
N LYS A 250 4.14 -8.66 -14.28
CA LYS A 250 5.07 -7.94 -15.14
C LYS A 250 4.63 -8.03 -16.60
N LYS A 251 4.68 -6.91 -17.31
CA LYS A 251 4.28 -6.84 -18.72
C LYS A 251 4.98 -7.92 -19.55
N GLY A 252 4.18 -8.75 -20.24
CA GLY A 252 4.65 -9.86 -21.07
C GLY A 252 4.77 -11.21 -20.33
N ASN A 253 4.61 -11.27 -19.01
CA ASN A 253 4.60 -12.55 -18.26
C ASN A 253 3.25 -13.27 -18.41
N THR A 254 2.98 -13.75 -19.63
CA THR A 254 1.72 -14.43 -19.94
C THR A 254 1.68 -15.87 -19.44
N GLU A 255 2.84 -16.54 -19.31
CA GLU A 255 2.89 -17.94 -18.89
C GLU A 255 2.37 -18.12 -17.45
N LEU A 256 2.90 -17.37 -16.51
CA LEU A 256 2.45 -17.43 -15.10
C LEU A 256 1.02 -16.90 -14.97
N ARG A 257 0.68 -15.80 -15.65
CA ARG A 257 -0.68 -15.27 -15.70
C ARG A 257 -1.70 -16.33 -16.16
N ASP A 258 -1.41 -17.07 -17.22
CA ASP A 258 -2.33 -18.07 -17.76
C ASP A 258 -2.52 -19.24 -16.79
N LYS A 259 -1.46 -19.65 -16.07
CA LYS A 259 -1.56 -20.68 -15.01
C LYS A 259 -2.43 -20.20 -13.85
N VAL A 260 -2.22 -18.98 -13.38
CA VAL A 260 -3.02 -18.37 -12.29
C VAL A 260 -4.48 -18.20 -12.74
N GLN A 261 -4.70 -17.69 -13.95
CA GLN A 261 -6.04 -17.57 -14.53
C GLN A 261 -6.79 -18.90 -14.59
N ALA A 262 -6.12 -19.96 -15.05
CA ALA A 262 -6.73 -21.29 -15.13
C ALA A 262 -7.09 -21.82 -13.72
N ALA A 263 -6.22 -21.62 -12.74
CA ALA A 263 -6.50 -22.02 -11.36
C ALA A 263 -7.68 -21.25 -10.76
N LEU A 264 -7.79 -19.94 -11.01
CA LEU A 264 -8.94 -19.12 -10.59
C LEU A 264 -10.25 -19.60 -11.24
N GLU A 265 -10.23 -19.94 -12.54
CA GLU A 265 -11.39 -20.48 -13.24
C GLU A 265 -11.80 -21.86 -12.69
N ASP A 266 -10.85 -22.69 -12.30
CA ASP A 266 -11.14 -23.96 -11.66
C ASP A 266 -11.69 -23.79 -10.23
N MET A 267 -11.20 -22.82 -9.47
CA MET A 267 -11.78 -22.46 -8.17
C MET A 267 -13.20 -21.92 -8.28
N ALA A 268 -13.50 -21.18 -9.34
CA ALA A 268 -14.86 -20.71 -9.61
C ALA A 268 -15.81 -21.88 -9.96
N LYS A 269 -15.32 -22.86 -10.74
CA LYS A 269 -16.12 -24.05 -11.15
C LYS A 269 -16.42 -25.01 -9.99
N ASP A 270 -15.46 -25.24 -9.10
CA ASP A 270 -15.62 -26.19 -8.00
C ASP A 270 -16.19 -25.56 -6.72
N GLY A 271 -16.40 -24.23 -6.71
CA GLY A 271 -17.01 -23.50 -5.60
C GLY A 271 -16.04 -22.97 -4.54
N THR A 272 -14.75 -23.29 -4.61
CA THR A 272 -13.75 -22.83 -3.64
C THR A 272 -13.64 -21.31 -3.59
N MET A 273 -13.70 -20.64 -4.76
CA MET A 273 -13.67 -19.18 -4.84
C MET A 273 -14.86 -18.55 -4.10
N LYS A 274 -16.05 -19.11 -4.28
CA LYS A 274 -17.28 -18.71 -3.58
C LYS A 274 -17.15 -18.92 -2.07
N GLU A 275 -16.64 -20.07 -1.62
CA GLU A 275 -16.45 -20.36 -0.18
C GLU A 275 -15.52 -19.32 0.48
N ILE A 276 -14.41 -18.97 -0.17
CA ILE A 276 -13.50 -17.95 0.31
C ILE A 276 -14.19 -16.57 0.33
N SER A 277 -14.96 -16.23 -0.73
CA SER A 277 -15.69 -14.96 -0.78
C SER A 277 -16.74 -14.86 0.34
N GLU A 278 -17.56 -15.90 0.54
CA GLU A 278 -18.57 -15.94 1.59
C GLU A 278 -17.96 -15.85 3.01
N LYS A 279 -16.76 -16.41 3.21
CA LYS A 279 -16.03 -16.28 4.48
C LYS A 279 -15.68 -14.84 4.82
N TRP A 280 -15.25 -14.06 3.83
CA TRP A 280 -14.76 -12.69 4.03
C TRP A 280 -15.86 -11.64 3.97
N PHE A 281 -16.82 -11.81 3.06
CA PHE A 281 -17.84 -10.80 2.76
C PHE A 281 -19.25 -11.23 3.16
N GLY A 282 -19.48 -12.50 3.49
CA GLY A 282 -20.82 -13.04 3.78
C GLY A 282 -21.61 -13.39 2.53
N GLU A 283 -21.08 -13.10 1.34
CA GLU A 283 -21.68 -13.39 0.03
C GLU A 283 -20.61 -13.61 -1.04
N ASP A 284 -21.01 -14.13 -2.20
CA ASP A 284 -20.12 -14.31 -3.34
C ASP A 284 -20.04 -13.04 -4.19
N VAL A 285 -18.99 -12.24 -3.97
CA VAL A 285 -18.70 -10.99 -4.68
C VAL A 285 -17.80 -11.19 -5.89
N THR A 286 -17.39 -12.43 -6.20
CA THR A 286 -16.48 -12.70 -7.32
C THR A 286 -17.17 -12.62 -8.67
N THR A 287 -16.39 -12.36 -9.73
CA THR A 287 -16.91 -12.18 -11.10
C THR A 287 -16.49 -13.28 -12.07
N ILE A 288 -15.46 -14.09 -11.74
CA ILE A 288 -15.00 -15.18 -12.59
C ILE A 288 -16.07 -16.28 -12.67
N GLY A 289 -16.43 -16.62 -13.90
CA GLY A 289 -17.42 -17.70 -14.17
C GLY A 289 -18.89 -17.26 -14.12
N LYS A 290 -19.14 -15.95 -13.97
CA LYS A 290 -20.50 -15.38 -14.01
C LYS A 290 -20.80 -14.67 -15.31
#